data_289ff36ae9a9c360d56f9f94fccbd1ef
#
_entry.id   289ff36ae9a9c360d56f9f94fccbd1ef
#
_cell.length_a   1.000
_cell.length_b   1.000
_cell.length_c   1.000
_cell.angle_alpha   90.00
_cell.angle_beta   90.00
_cell.angle_gamma   90.00
#
_symmetry.space_group_name_H-M   'P 1'
#
loop_
_entity.id
_entity.type
_entity.pdbx_description
1 polymer ?
#
loop_
_entity_poly.entity_id
_entity_poly.type
_entity_poly.pdbx_seq_one_letter_code
_entity_poly.pdbx_strand_id
1 'polypeptide(L)'
;MKRLGYLLKLDFHENLKSLLWASIGMLLVYLFFFWWAHNIGLASSHEGRGLYENIELVTRAQCESVGSFGALAMYFCFLLTANKLYGKEQKKQQRISLLMLPATNFEKFLSRWIYMVIFSVIVGILTFIVADALHMLWLSSAGRPVIAATKYFFGIWPSNAKWKILAANVYAALVAIHSISLFGGIFFRRYHIAVTSLFFVAVAMITLQLVETIETLTEYPDAYTTASKLNTYYMVVFAIFTFGIALFTWLSYKVFCRWQLTDRKLVNL
;
A
#
# COMPACT_ATOMS: atom_id res chain seq x y z
N MET A 1 10.01 -11.59 -25.15
CA MET A 1 8.67 -11.56 -24.53
C MET A 1 8.16 -12.94 -24.08
N LYS A 2 8.30 -14.03 -24.84
CA LYS A 2 7.83 -15.36 -24.42
C LYS A 2 8.44 -15.83 -23.09
N ARG A 3 9.73 -15.57 -22.84
CA ARG A 3 10.43 -15.97 -21.60
C ARG A 3 9.86 -15.29 -20.35
N LEU A 4 9.58 -13.98 -20.41
CA LEU A 4 8.96 -13.24 -19.30
C LEU A 4 7.57 -13.80 -18.95
N GLY A 5 6.75 -14.14 -19.95
CA GLY A 5 5.45 -14.76 -19.74
C GLY A 5 5.54 -16.12 -19.02
N TYR A 6 6.53 -16.95 -19.37
CA TYR A 6 6.78 -18.21 -18.66
C TYR A 6 7.22 -18.00 -17.21
N LEU A 7 8.09 -17.01 -16.94
CA LEU A 7 8.50 -16.67 -15.60
C LEU A 7 7.33 -16.18 -14.75
N LEU A 8 6.49 -15.29 -15.29
CA LEU A 8 5.28 -14.83 -14.60
C LEU A 8 4.32 -15.97 -14.26
N LYS A 9 4.12 -16.90 -15.20
CA LYS A 9 3.29 -18.10 -14.96
C LYS A 9 3.89 -18.98 -13.86
N LEU A 10 5.19 -19.16 -13.85
CA LEU A 10 5.91 -19.93 -12.83
C LEU A 10 5.77 -19.26 -11.47
N ASP A 11 6.09 -17.96 -11.36
CA ASP A 11 5.98 -17.17 -10.14
C ASP A 11 4.55 -17.18 -9.57
N PHE A 12 3.54 -17.08 -10.45
CA PHE A 12 2.14 -17.18 -10.08
C PHE A 12 1.81 -18.55 -9.48
N HIS A 13 2.20 -19.63 -10.15
CA HIS A 13 1.90 -20.99 -9.71
C HIS A 13 2.60 -21.34 -8.37
N GLU A 14 3.87 -20.97 -8.23
CA GLU A 14 4.62 -21.20 -7.00
C GLU A 14 4.08 -20.42 -5.79
N ASN A 15 3.46 -19.28 -6.03
CA ASN A 15 2.96 -18.40 -4.96
C ASN A 15 1.43 -18.40 -4.81
N LEU A 16 0.69 -19.15 -5.64
CA LEU A 16 -0.78 -19.17 -5.63
C LEU A 16 -1.34 -19.49 -4.23
N LYS A 17 -0.79 -20.48 -3.54
CA LYS A 17 -1.22 -20.85 -2.18
C LYS A 17 -1.01 -19.71 -1.18
N SER A 18 0.13 -19.01 -1.27
CA SER A 18 0.43 -17.85 -0.42
C SER A 18 -0.51 -16.68 -0.70
N LEU A 19 -0.83 -16.47 -1.98
CA LEU A 19 -1.75 -15.44 -2.44
C LEU A 19 -3.18 -15.70 -1.94
N LEU A 20 -3.65 -16.95 -2.01
CA LEU A 20 -4.97 -17.34 -1.48
C LEU A 20 -5.07 -17.12 0.03
N TRP A 21 -4.06 -17.52 0.81
CA TRP A 21 -4.05 -17.26 2.25
C TRP A 21 -4.00 -15.77 2.57
N ALA A 22 -3.26 -14.98 1.79
CA ALA A 22 -3.21 -13.53 1.94
C ALA A 22 -4.57 -12.90 1.63
N SER A 23 -5.27 -13.33 0.57
CA SER A 23 -6.60 -12.84 0.22
C SER A 23 -7.64 -13.16 1.29
N ILE A 24 -7.63 -14.39 1.86
CA ILE A 24 -8.51 -14.75 2.97
C ILE A 24 -8.22 -13.88 4.20
N GLY A 25 -6.95 -13.70 4.54
CA GLY A 25 -6.55 -12.84 5.66
C GLY A 25 -7.01 -11.39 5.47
N MET A 26 -6.84 -10.83 4.27
CA MET A 26 -7.33 -9.48 3.94
C MET A 26 -8.85 -9.38 4.01
N LEU A 27 -9.56 -10.38 3.50
CA LEU A 27 -11.02 -10.43 3.58
C LEU A 27 -11.49 -10.37 5.03
N LEU A 28 -10.90 -11.18 5.91
CA LEU A 28 -11.23 -11.18 7.34
C LEU A 28 -10.93 -9.83 8.00
N VAL A 29 -9.82 -9.18 7.65
CA VAL A 29 -9.48 -7.84 8.15
C VAL A 29 -10.53 -6.82 7.70
N TYR A 30 -10.94 -6.83 6.44
CA TYR A 30 -11.97 -5.91 5.94
C TYR A 30 -13.33 -6.16 6.60
N LEU A 31 -13.76 -7.41 6.73
CA LEU A 31 -15.01 -7.76 7.43
C LEU A 31 -14.97 -7.35 8.90
N PHE A 32 -13.82 -7.49 9.57
CA PHE A 32 -13.62 -7.00 10.93
C PHE A 32 -13.77 -5.47 11.00
N PHE A 33 -13.20 -4.70 10.07
CA PHE A 33 -13.36 -3.25 10.05
C PHE A 33 -14.81 -2.83 9.80
N PHE A 34 -15.56 -3.51 8.94
CA PHE A 34 -16.99 -3.28 8.75
C PHE A 34 -17.79 -3.53 10.04
N TRP A 35 -17.52 -4.65 10.68
CA TRP A 35 -18.16 -5.00 11.95
C TRP A 35 -17.80 -3.99 13.06
N TRP A 36 -16.53 -3.61 13.17
CA TRP A 36 -16.04 -2.66 14.17
C TRP A 36 -16.62 -1.26 13.97
N ALA A 37 -16.60 -0.72 12.77
CA ALA A 37 -17.17 0.58 12.45
C ALA A 37 -18.68 0.64 12.75
N HIS A 38 -19.38 -0.48 12.47
CA HIS A 38 -20.79 -0.60 12.80
C HIS A 38 -21.06 -0.52 14.30
N ASN A 39 -20.32 -1.26 15.12
CA ASN A 39 -20.51 -1.27 16.56
C ASN A 39 -20.14 0.06 17.23
N ILE A 40 -19.08 0.74 16.80
CA ILE A 40 -18.71 2.06 17.30
C ILE A 40 -19.76 3.11 16.93
N GLY A 41 -20.25 3.09 15.69
CA GLY A 41 -21.30 4.01 15.25
C GLY A 41 -22.60 3.83 16.03
N LEU A 42 -22.94 2.61 16.45
CA LEU A 42 -24.07 2.36 17.34
C LEU A 42 -23.83 2.91 18.76
N ALA A 43 -22.62 2.70 19.32
CA ALA A 43 -22.29 3.21 20.65
C ALA A 43 -22.35 4.73 20.71
N SER A 44 -21.82 5.44 19.72
CA SER A 44 -21.88 6.91 19.64
C SER A 44 -23.28 7.47 19.42
N SER A 45 -24.17 6.70 18.78
CA SER A 45 -25.56 7.09 18.58
C SER A 45 -26.42 6.98 19.84
N HIS A 46 -26.03 6.14 20.81
CA HIS A 46 -26.74 6.02 22.10
C HIS A 46 -26.51 7.20 23.03
N GLU A 47 -25.38 7.92 22.91
CA GLU A 47 -25.07 9.07 23.77
C GLU A 47 -25.69 10.40 23.29
N GLY A 48 -26.11 10.49 22.01
CA GLY A 48 -26.67 11.70 21.42
C GLY A 48 -28.14 11.53 20.99
N ARG A 49 -29.06 12.09 21.74
CA ARG A 49 -30.56 12.03 21.51
C ARG A 49 -31.06 12.56 20.16
N GLY A 50 -30.18 13.01 19.22
CA GLY A 50 -30.56 13.59 17.93
C GLY A 50 -30.18 12.79 16.69
N LEU A 51 -29.45 11.67 16.84
CA LEU A 51 -28.89 10.92 15.71
C LEU A 51 -29.83 9.90 15.07
N TYR A 52 -30.95 9.57 15.71
CA TYR A 52 -31.94 8.65 15.13
C TYR A 52 -32.67 9.24 13.88
N GLU A 53 -32.61 10.55 13.67
CA GLU A 53 -33.24 11.20 12.52
C GLU A 53 -32.47 11.01 11.20
N ASN A 54 -31.18 10.54 11.25
CA ASN A 54 -30.34 10.41 10.06
C ASN A 54 -29.52 9.11 10.03
N ILE A 55 -30.18 7.94 10.03
CA ILE A 55 -29.55 6.63 9.85
C ILE A 55 -28.69 6.59 8.57
N GLU A 56 -29.10 7.28 7.52
CA GLU A 56 -28.34 7.39 6.28
C GLU A 56 -27.00 8.11 6.49
N LEU A 57 -26.98 9.19 7.24
CA LEU A 57 -25.76 9.96 7.52
C LEU A 57 -24.76 9.16 8.35
N VAL A 58 -25.22 8.41 9.35
CA VAL A 58 -24.39 7.51 10.17
C VAL A 58 -23.83 6.38 9.31
N THR A 59 -24.66 5.72 8.49
CA THR A 59 -24.21 4.64 7.61
C THR A 59 -23.19 5.17 6.59
N ARG A 60 -23.39 6.37 6.07
CA ARG A 60 -22.45 7.04 5.16
C ARG A 60 -21.09 7.28 5.83
N ALA A 61 -21.07 7.85 7.02
CA ALA A 61 -19.83 8.11 7.77
C ALA A 61 -19.08 6.80 8.11
N GLN A 62 -19.81 5.73 8.43
CA GLN A 62 -19.24 4.41 8.64
C GLN A 62 -18.59 3.87 7.38
N CYS A 63 -19.27 3.91 6.23
CA CYS A 63 -18.73 3.46 4.94
C CYS A 63 -17.51 4.28 4.50
N GLU A 64 -17.50 5.59 4.75
CA GLU A 64 -16.37 6.49 4.48
C GLU A 64 -15.15 6.11 5.34
N SER A 65 -15.33 5.89 6.62
CA SER A 65 -14.27 5.44 7.54
C SER A 65 -13.71 4.09 7.11
N VAL A 66 -14.56 3.11 6.81
CA VAL A 66 -14.12 1.78 6.37
C VAL A 66 -13.42 1.83 5.02
N GLY A 67 -13.89 2.66 4.07
CA GLY A 67 -13.22 2.86 2.79
C GLY A 67 -11.78 3.36 2.97
N SER A 68 -11.59 4.34 3.84
CA SER A 68 -10.28 4.91 4.15
C SER A 68 -9.37 3.91 4.87
N PHE A 69 -9.87 3.23 5.90
CA PHE A 69 -9.12 2.18 6.61
C PHE A 69 -8.81 0.99 5.71
N GLY A 70 -9.73 0.62 4.81
CA GLY A 70 -9.53 -0.44 3.83
C GLY A 70 -8.37 -0.14 2.88
N ALA A 71 -8.27 1.09 2.39
CA ALA A 71 -7.16 1.53 1.55
C ALA A 71 -5.82 1.48 2.30
N LEU A 72 -5.81 1.90 3.57
CA LEU A 72 -4.63 1.85 4.43
C LEU A 72 -4.21 0.41 4.73
N ALA A 73 -5.15 -0.49 5.02
CA ALA A 73 -4.90 -1.91 5.25
C ALA A 73 -4.33 -2.58 3.98
N MET A 74 -4.88 -2.28 2.80
CA MET A 74 -4.35 -2.74 1.52
C MET A 74 -2.90 -2.30 1.34
N TYR A 75 -2.60 -1.04 1.66
CA TYR A 75 -1.24 -0.52 1.58
C TYR A 75 -0.27 -1.24 2.51
N PHE A 76 -0.65 -1.51 3.76
CA PHE A 76 0.17 -2.32 4.68
C PHE A 76 0.45 -3.72 4.14
N CYS A 77 -0.55 -4.39 3.58
CA CYS A 77 -0.37 -5.69 2.94
C CYS A 77 0.59 -5.60 1.74
N PHE A 78 0.49 -4.55 0.94
CA PHE A 78 1.40 -4.28 -0.17
C PHE A 78 2.85 -4.10 0.29
N LEU A 79 3.10 -3.39 1.40
CA LEU A 79 4.44 -3.26 1.99
C LEU A 79 4.98 -4.60 2.50
N LEU A 80 4.16 -5.40 3.16
CA LEU A 80 4.57 -6.72 3.66
C LEU A 80 4.92 -7.68 2.52
N THR A 81 4.22 -7.59 1.38
CA THR A 81 4.54 -8.40 0.20
C THR A 81 5.90 -8.01 -0.41
N ALA A 82 6.24 -6.72 -0.45
CA ALA A 82 7.54 -6.26 -0.93
C ALA A 82 8.71 -6.86 -0.12
N ASN A 83 8.56 -6.91 1.20
CA ASN A 83 9.56 -7.52 2.08
C ASN A 83 9.70 -9.04 1.90
N LYS A 84 8.61 -9.73 1.53
CA LYS A 84 8.59 -11.19 1.35
C LYS A 84 9.01 -11.63 -0.04
N LEU A 85 9.15 -10.73 -0.99
CA LEU A 85 9.42 -11.04 -2.40
C LEU A 85 10.60 -11.99 -2.58
N TYR A 86 11.67 -11.73 -1.87
CA TYR A 86 12.90 -12.52 -1.93
C TYR A 86 13.14 -13.36 -0.67
N GLY A 87 12.16 -13.45 0.23
CA GLY A 87 12.29 -14.21 1.48
C GLY A 87 12.51 -15.72 1.27
N LYS A 88 11.92 -16.28 0.22
CA LYS A 88 12.11 -17.70 -0.14
C LYS A 88 13.51 -17.96 -0.68
N GLU A 89 14.04 -17.06 -1.50
CA GLU A 89 15.37 -17.19 -2.12
C GLU A 89 16.53 -16.93 -1.17
N GLN A 90 16.24 -16.56 0.06
CA GLN A 90 17.26 -16.54 1.12
C GLN A 90 17.78 -17.95 1.41
N LYS A 91 17.00 -19.01 1.07
CA LYS A 91 17.48 -20.39 1.13
C LYS A 91 18.36 -20.71 -0.09
N LYS A 92 19.53 -21.32 0.14
CA LYS A 92 20.55 -21.64 -0.88
C LYS A 92 19.98 -22.40 -2.08
N GLN A 93 19.19 -23.44 -1.84
CA GLN A 93 18.60 -24.25 -2.91
C GLN A 93 17.67 -23.47 -3.85
N GLN A 94 16.80 -22.62 -3.28
CA GLN A 94 15.88 -21.81 -4.07
C GLN A 94 16.58 -20.72 -4.87
N ARG A 95 17.71 -20.20 -4.33
CA ARG A 95 18.58 -19.29 -5.06
C ARG A 95 19.26 -19.95 -6.24
N ILE A 96 19.77 -21.18 -6.05
CA ILE A 96 20.35 -21.96 -7.14
C ILE A 96 19.33 -22.21 -8.23
N SER A 97 18.12 -22.67 -7.89
CA SER A 97 17.07 -22.92 -8.88
C SER A 97 16.72 -21.67 -9.68
N LEU A 98 16.63 -20.49 -9.03
CA LEU A 98 16.40 -19.22 -9.70
C LEU A 98 17.53 -18.83 -10.66
N LEU A 99 18.79 -19.02 -10.24
CA LEU A 99 19.95 -18.69 -11.07
C LEU A 99 20.06 -19.62 -12.30
N MET A 100 19.67 -20.87 -12.16
CA MET A 100 19.69 -21.87 -13.25
C MET A 100 18.59 -21.67 -14.30
N LEU A 101 17.59 -20.81 -14.05
CA LEU A 101 16.57 -20.54 -15.06
C LEU A 101 17.18 -19.87 -16.29
N PRO A 102 16.83 -20.29 -17.53
CA PRO A 102 17.39 -19.78 -18.78
C PRO A 102 16.75 -18.42 -19.17
N ALA A 103 16.95 -17.41 -18.31
CA ALA A 103 16.45 -16.05 -18.49
C ALA A 103 17.48 -15.04 -17.97
N THR A 104 17.43 -13.81 -18.47
CA THR A 104 18.29 -12.73 -18.02
C THR A 104 17.95 -12.31 -16.59
N ASN A 105 18.92 -11.75 -15.86
CA ASN A 105 18.69 -11.25 -14.50
C ASN A 105 17.61 -10.18 -14.47
N PHE A 106 17.51 -9.37 -15.52
CA PHE A 106 16.47 -8.36 -15.66
C PHE A 106 15.09 -8.99 -15.80
N GLU A 107 14.92 -10.01 -16.65
CA GLU A 107 13.64 -10.71 -16.80
C GLU A 107 13.20 -11.39 -15.49
N LYS A 108 14.14 -11.99 -14.75
CA LYS A 108 13.88 -12.62 -13.44
C LYS A 108 13.46 -11.60 -12.39
N PHE A 109 14.15 -10.46 -12.32
CA PHE A 109 13.81 -9.37 -11.40
C PHE A 109 12.44 -8.75 -11.76
N LEU A 110 12.24 -8.44 -13.04
CA LEU A 110 11.02 -7.80 -13.55
C LEU A 110 9.79 -8.70 -13.38
N SER A 111 9.89 -10.01 -13.65
CA SER A 111 8.80 -10.98 -13.45
C SER A 111 8.29 -10.93 -12.02
N ARG A 112 9.19 -11.00 -11.04
CA ARG A 112 8.84 -10.98 -9.63
C ARG A 112 8.29 -9.63 -9.18
N TRP A 113 8.90 -8.55 -9.66
CA TRP A 113 8.42 -7.21 -9.37
C TRP A 113 6.98 -7.01 -9.88
N ILE A 114 6.71 -7.38 -11.13
CA ILE A 114 5.36 -7.35 -11.72
C ILE A 114 4.40 -8.21 -10.90
N TYR A 115 4.80 -9.44 -10.58
CA TYR A 115 3.97 -10.34 -9.77
C TYR A 115 3.57 -9.69 -8.45
N MET A 116 4.53 -9.16 -7.69
CA MET A 116 4.27 -8.57 -6.38
C MET A 116 3.44 -7.28 -6.45
N VAL A 117 3.81 -6.37 -7.35
CA VAL A 117 3.13 -5.07 -7.45
C VAL A 117 1.74 -5.23 -8.03
N ILE A 118 1.62 -5.87 -9.19
CA ILE A 118 0.35 -5.91 -9.91
C ILE A 118 -0.63 -6.89 -9.25
N PHE A 119 -0.19 -8.11 -8.97
CA PHE A 119 -1.10 -9.12 -8.40
C PHE A 119 -1.53 -8.80 -6.97
N SER A 120 -0.65 -8.24 -6.12
CA SER A 120 -1.04 -7.86 -4.76
C SER A 120 -2.08 -6.73 -4.74
N VAL A 121 -1.93 -5.74 -5.62
CA VAL A 121 -2.91 -4.65 -5.76
C VAL A 121 -4.24 -5.18 -6.28
N ILE A 122 -4.23 -5.99 -7.34
CA ILE A 122 -5.46 -6.60 -7.89
C ILE A 122 -6.18 -7.42 -6.82
N VAL A 123 -5.45 -8.28 -6.12
CA VAL A 123 -6.03 -9.12 -5.05
C VAL A 123 -6.59 -8.25 -3.91
N GLY A 124 -5.86 -7.21 -3.50
CA GLY A 124 -6.31 -6.26 -2.49
C GLY A 124 -7.63 -5.58 -2.85
N ILE A 125 -7.72 -5.09 -4.08
CA ILE A 125 -8.95 -4.45 -4.61
C ILE A 125 -10.10 -5.46 -4.69
N LEU A 126 -9.88 -6.63 -5.27
CA LEU A 126 -10.91 -7.64 -5.42
C LEU A 126 -11.44 -8.13 -4.07
N THR A 127 -10.57 -8.36 -3.09
CA THR A 127 -10.98 -8.76 -1.73
C THR A 127 -11.78 -7.65 -1.04
N PHE A 128 -11.43 -6.37 -1.25
CA PHE A 128 -12.22 -5.27 -0.71
C PHE A 128 -13.61 -5.19 -1.34
N ILE A 129 -13.72 -5.33 -2.67
CA ILE A 129 -15.01 -5.35 -3.38
C ILE A 129 -15.90 -6.49 -2.88
N VAL A 130 -15.32 -7.68 -2.65
CA VAL A 130 -16.07 -8.84 -2.11
C VAL A 130 -16.53 -8.55 -0.68
N ALA A 131 -15.68 -7.97 0.17
CA ALA A 131 -16.04 -7.61 1.53
C ALA A 131 -17.17 -6.57 1.57
N ASP A 132 -17.09 -5.55 0.71
CA ASP A 132 -18.11 -4.50 0.59
C ASP A 132 -19.45 -5.08 0.07
N ALA A 133 -19.40 -5.98 -0.90
CA ALA A 133 -20.60 -6.67 -1.38
C ALA A 133 -21.29 -7.47 -0.26
N LEU A 134 -20.53 -8.22 0.55
CA LEU A 134 -21.05 -8.93 1.72
C LEU A 134 -21.64 -7.98 2.75
N HIS A 135 -20.98 -6.83 2.99
CA HIS A 135 -21.48 -5.79 3.88
C HIS A 135 -22.79 -5.16 3.36
N MET A 136 -22.88 -4.87 2.07
CA MET A 136 -24.12 -4.36 1.45
C MET A 136 -25.29 -5.35 1.57
N LEU A 137 -25.04 -6.64 1.39
CA LEU A 137 -26.03 -7.69 1.60
C LEU A 137 -26.51 -7.70 3.06
N TRP A 138 -25.58 -7.56 4.00
CA TRP A 138 -25.91 -7.50 5.42
C TRP A 138 -26.74 -6.23 5.77
N LEU A 139 -26.37 -5.04 5.25
CA LEU A 139 -27.15 -3.80 5.42
C LEU A 139 -28.60 -3.95 4.88
N SER A 140 -28.73 -4.55 3.69
CA SER A 140 -30.03 -4.82 3.08
C SER A 140 -30.90 -5.73 3.95
N SER A 141 -30.32 -6.79 4.50
CA SER A 141 -31.03 -7.73 5.39
C SER A 141 -31.43 -7.07 6.72
N ALA A 142 -30.70 -6.08 7.18
CA ALA A 142 -30.98 -5.30 8.39
C ALA A 142 -31.96 -4.12 8.17
N GLY A 143 -32.48 -3.94 6.95
CA GLY A 143 -33.39 -2.84 6.59
C GLY A 143 -32.72 -1.46 6.63
N ARG A 144 -31.40 -1.39 6.45
CA ARG A 144 -30.62 -0.15 6.46
C ARG A 144 -30.35 0.37 5.06
N PRO A 145 -30.08 1.68 4.89
CA PRO A 145 -29.71 2.24 3.59
C PRO A 145 -28.43 1.55 3.08
N VAL A 146 -28.50 1.04 1.85
CA VAL A 146 -27.37 0.34 1.21
C VAL A 146 -26.45 1.37 0.59
N ILE A 147 -25.25 1.54 1.18
CA ILE A 147 -24.22 2.45 0.71
C ILE A 147 -22.93 1.65 0.48
N ALA A 148 -22.35 1.80 -0.71
CA ALA A 148 -21.11 1.13 -1.06
C ALA A 148 -19.89 1.85 -0.48
N ALA A 149 -19.09 1.17 0.36
CA ALA A 149 -17.82 1.68 0.87
C ALA A 149 -16.75 1.74 -0.22
N THR A 150 -16.87 0.94 -1.28
CA THR A 150 -16.00 0.96 -2.47
C THR A 150 -15.92 2.35 -3.10
N LYS A 151 -17.00 3.14 -3.08
CA LYS A 151 -17.00 4.53 -3.53
C LYS A 151 -15.97 5.39 -2.78
N TYR A 152 -15.84 5.19 -1.49
CA TYR A 152 -14.90 5.93 -0.64
C TYR A 152 -13.48 5.36 -0.70
N PHE A 153 -13.34 4.06 -0.91
CA PHE A 153 -12.06 3.41 -1.16
C PHE A 153 -11.34 3.97 -2.40
N PHE A 154 -12.08 4.19 -3.50
CA PHE A 154 -11.56 4.81 -4.72
C PHE A 154 -11.70 6.33 -4.75
N GLY A 155 -12.58 6.90 -3.92
CA GLY A 155 -12.92 8.32 -3.86
C GLY A 155 -11.91 9.20 -3.13
N ILE A 156 -10.75 8.67 -2.75
CA ILE A 156 -9.66 9.41 -2.08
C ILE A 156 -9.06 10.50 -2.98
N TRP A 157 -9.45 10.53 -4.28
CA TRP A 157 -8.97 11.55 -5.20
C TRP A 157 -9.80 12.84 -5.05
N PRO A 158 -9.25 13.89 -4.47
CA PRO A 158 -10.00 15.11 -4.18
C PRO A 158 -10.34 15.88 -5.47
N SER A 159 -11.47 16.54 -5.46
CA SER A 159 -11.94 17.36 -6.59
C SER A 159 -11.14 18.66 -6.75
N ASN A 160 -10.65 19.23 -5.64
CA ASN A 160 -9.92 20.48 -5.62
C ASN A 160 -8.44 20.30 -6.04
N ALA A 161 -7.90 21.25 -6.83
CA ALA A 161 -6.52 21.20 -7.36
C ALA A 161 -5.44 21.12 -6.26
N LYS A 162 -5.58 21.86 -5.16
CA LYS A 162 -4.64 21.82 -4.02
C LYS A 162 -4.55 20.44 -3.40
N TRP A 163 -5.70 19.82 -3.14
CA TRP A 163 -5.78 18.48 -2.57
C TRP A 163 -5.30 17.38 -3.52
N LYS A 164 -5.43 17.61 -4.85
CA LYS A 164 -4.86 16.68 -5.85
C LYS A 164 -3.35 16.61 -5.77
N ILE A 165 -2.67 17.74 -5.62
CA ILE A 165 -1.20 17.80 -5.51
C ILE A 165 -0.75 17.13 -4.20
N LEU A 166 -1.45 17.38 -3.09
CA LEU A 166 -1.17 16.70 -1.81
C LEU A 166 -1.36 15.18 -1.95
N ALA A 167 -2.47 14.73 -2.52
CA ALA A 167 -2.73 13.31 -2.74
C ALA A 167 -1.64 12.67 -3.61
N ALA A 168 -1.20 13.34 -4.69
CA ALA A 168 -0.10 12.86 -5.53
C ALA A 168 1.20 12.68 -4.75
N ASN A 169 1.53 13.61 -3.84
CA ASN A 169 2.69 13.48 -2.95
C ASN A 169 2.56 12.33 -1.96
N VAL A 170 1.38 12.13 -1.38
CA VAL A 170 1.11 10.98 -0.50
C VAL A 170 1.30 9.67 -1.26
N TYR A 171 0.75 9.54 -2.47
CA TYR A 171 0.95 8.35 -3.29
C TYR A 171 2.41 8.14 -3.68
N ALA A 172 3.15 9.20 -4.03
CA ALA A 172 4.57 9.13 -4.31
C ALA A 172 5.37 8.66 -3.08
N ALA A 173 5.05 9.18 -1.90
CA ALA A 173 5.65 8.75 -0.63
C ALA A 173 5.38 7.26 -0.36
N LEU A 174 4.14 6.81 -0.57
CA LEU A 174 3.76 5.40 -0.41
C LEU A 174 4.55 4.48 -1.35
N VAL A 175 4.70 4.85 -2.62
CA VAL A 175 5.50 4.09 -3.59
C VAL A 175 6.99 4.14 -3.26
N ALA A 176 7.50 5.27 -2.73
CA ALA A 176 8.88 5.38 -2.26
C ALA A 176 9.15 4.42 -1.09
N ILE A 177 8.26 4.36 -0.10
CA ILE A 177 8.35 3.40 1.02
C ILE A 177 8.35 1.96 0.50
N HIS A 178 7.49 1.64 -0.48
CA HIS A 178 7.49 0.32 -1.11
C HIS A 178 8.83 -0.02 -1.76
N SER A 179 9.43 0.93 -2.49
CA SER A 179 10.74 0.75 -3.14
C SER A 179 11.87 0.55 -2.13
N ILE A 180 11.83 1.28 -1.01
CA ILE A 180 12.75 1.11 0.13
C ILE A 180 12.54 -0.27 0.78
N SER A 181 11.28 -0.69 0.96
CA SER A 181 10.93 -2.01 1.50
C SER A 181 11.44 -3.14 0.61
N LEU A 182 11.33 -2.99 -0.71
CA LEU A 182 11.88 -3.91 -1.69
C LEU A 182 13.41 -4.01 -1.58
N PHE A 183 14.09 -2.86 -1.51
CA PHE A 183 15.54 -2.81 -1.32
C PHE A 183 15.94 -3.48 -0.01
N GLY A 184 15.29 -3.14 1.10
CA GLY A 184 15.53 -3.72 2.40
C GLY A 184 15.35 -5.25 2.42
N GLY A 185 14.31 -5.75 1.74
CA GLY A 185 14.03 -7.18 1.63
C GLY A 185 15.11 -7.97 0.85
N ILE A 186 15.73 -7.33 -0.15
CA ILE A 186 16.83 -7.94 -0.93
C ILE A 186 18.18 -7.81 -0.21
N PHE A 187 18.44 -6.65 0.39
CA PHE A 187 19.72 -6.31 0.98
C PHE A 187 19.93 -6.95 2.35
N PHE A 188 18.93 -6.86 3.26
CA PHE A 188 19.00 -7.38 4.61
C PHE A 188 18.42 -8.79 4.71
N ARG A 189 19.23 -9.74 5.12
CA ARG A 189 18.85 -11.15 5.24
C ARG A 189 18.02 -11.47 6.50
N ARG A 190 18.26 -10.77 7.61
CA ARG A 190 17.65 -11.06 8.92
C ARG A 190 16.78 -9.94 9.48
N TYR A 191 17.10 -8.69 9.22
CA TYR A 191 16.46 -7.53 9.85
C TYR A 191 15.66 -6.65 8.88
N HIS A 192 15.27 -7.21 7.73
CA HIS A 192 14.57 -6.46 6.69
C HIS A 192 13.31 -5.76 7.20
N ILE A 193 12.52 -6.40 8.10
CA ILE A 193 11.31 -5.81 8.65
C ILE A 193 11.65 -4.62 9.58
N ALA A 194 12.65 -4.78 10.47
CA ALA A 194 13.03 -3.72 11.39
C ALA A 194 13.57 -2.48 10.68
N VAL A 195 14.40 -2.67 9.65
CA VAL A 195 14.96 -1.56 8.87
C VAL A 195 13.86 -0.86 8.06
N THR A 196 12.95 -1.61 7.43
CA THR A 196 11.83 -1.01 6.71
C THR A 196 10.85 -0.32 7.62
N SER A 197 10.60 -0.81 8.85
CA SER A 197 9.78 -0.10 9.83
C SER A 197 10.41 1.22 10.28
N LEU A 198 11.73 1.27 10.45
CA LEU A 198 12.44 2.52 10.77
C LEU A 198 12.31 3.55 9.64
N PHE A 199 12.47 3.15 8.38
CA PHE A 199 12.26 4.03 7.24
C PHE A 199 10.80 4.47 7.12
N PHE A 200 9.84 3.60 7.44
CA PHE A 200 8.43 3.96 7.49
C PHE A 200 8.17 5.08 8.50
N VAL A 201 8.71 4.97 9.72
CA VAL A 201 8.61 6.00 10.74
C VAL A 201 9.23 7.32 10.25
N ALA A 202 10.41 7.26 9.65
CA ALA A 202 11.07 8.46 9.12
C ALA A 202 10.23 9.16 8.03
N VAL A 203 9.66 8.41 7.09
CA VAL A 203 8.79 9.00 6.04
C VAL A 203 7.48 9.49 6.63
N ALA A 204 6.90 8.79 7.61
CA ALA A 204 5.71 9.26 8.32
C ALA A 204 5.97 10.58 9.06
N MET A 205 7.10 10.72 9.73
CA MET A 205 7.50 11.97 10.37
C MET A 205 7.66 13.13 9.38
N ILE A 206 8.28 12.87 8.22
CA ILE A 206 8.42 13.87 7.16
C ILE A 206 7.05 14.27 6.61
N THR A 207 6.14 13.31 6.39
CA THR A 207 4.79 13.61 5.89
C THR A 207 3.96 14.39 6.91
N LEU A 208 4.08 14.09 8.21
CA LEU A 208 3.42 14.86 9.28
C LEU A 208 3.93 16.30 9.35
N GLN A 209 5.26 16.51 9.30
CA GLN A 209 5.84 17.86 9.25
C GLN A 209 5.40 18.63 8.01
N LEU A 210 5.22 17.94 6.87
CA LEU A 210 4.70 18.54 5.66
C LEU A 210 3.27 19.04 5.83
N VAL A 211 2.39 18.23 6.46
CA VAL A 211 0.99 18.59 6.72
C VAL A 211 0.94 19.81 7.65
N GLU A 212 1.68 19.79 8.76
CA GLU A 212 1.75 20.89 9.72
C GLU A 212 2.27 22.21 9.07
N THR A 213 3.30 22.12 8.22
CA THR A 213 3.82 23.27 7.47
C THR A 213 2.77 23.85 6.51
N ILE A 214 1.91 22.98 5.94
CA ILE A 214 0.84 23.40 5.05
C ILE A 214 -0.26 24.12 5.82
N GLU A 215 -0.66 23.58 6.97
CA GLU A 215 -1.68 24.21 7.82
C GLU A 215 -1.22 25.61 8.27
N THR A 216 0.00 25.73 8.76
CA THR A 216 0.58 27.04 9.16
C THR A 216 0.69 28.04 8.02
N LEU A 217 0.99 27.58 6.79
CA LEU A 217 1.05 28.47 5.61
C LEU A 217 -0.33 28.84 5.06
N THR A 218 -1.37 28.08 5.36
CA THR A 218 -2.75 28.38 4.94
C THR A 218 -3.49 29.31 5.90
N GLU A 219 -3.01 29.44 7.14
CA GLU A 219 -3.57 30.38 8.12
C GLU A 219 -3.13 31.84 7.92
N TYR A 220 -2.07 32.10 7.12
CA TYR A 220 -1.61 33.47 6.85
C TYR A 220 -2.19 34.03 5.56
N PRO A 221 -2.82 35.25 5.59
CA PRO A 221 -3.71 35.73 4.52
C PRO A 221 -3.05 36.34 3.27
N ASP A 222 -1.75 36.33 3.10
CA ASP A 222 -1.09 36.78 1.85
C ASP A 222 -1.18 35.72 0.75
N ALA A 223 -2.39 35.55 0.22
CA ALA A 223 -2.82 34.39 -0.56
C ALA A 223 -2.03 34.15 -1.88
N TYR A 224 -1.52 35.16 -2.53
CA TYR A 224 -0.89 35.00 -3.85
C TYR A 224 0.56 34.53 -3.79
N THR A 225 1.36 35.11 -2.91
CA THR A 225 2.78 34.70 -2.73
C THR A 225 2.90 33.34 -2.06
N THR A 226 1.98 33.04 -1.17
CA THR A 226 1.91 31.76 -0.42
C THR A 226 1.51 30.61 -1.33
N ALA A 227 0.55 30.78 -2.23
CA ALA A 227 0.10 29.72 -3.14
C ALA A 227 1.19 29.28 -4.13
N SER A 228 1.99 30.24 -4.65
CA SER A 228 3.11 29.93 -5.56
C SER A 228 4.24 29.19 -4.83
N LYS A 229 4.62 29.63 -3.63
CA LYS A 229 5.65 28.99 -2.81
C LYS A 229 5.23 27.57 -2.40
N LEU A 230 3.97 27.38 -2.01
CA LEU A 230 3.41 26.09 -1.64
C LEU A 230 3.45 25.11 -2.81
N ASN A 231 3.08 25.55 -4.01
CA ASN A 231 3.10 24.72 -5.20
C ASN A 231 4.52 24.28 -5.57
N THR A 232 5.49 25.21 -5.48
CA THR A 232 6.92 24.91 -5.69
C THR A 232 7.43 23.87 -4.69
N TYR A 233 7.06 24.02 -3.41
CA TYR A 233 7.44 23.07 -2.36
C TYR A 233 6.91 21.66 -2.64
N TYR A 234 5.63 21.51 -2.99
CA TYR A 234 5.06 20.23 -3.36
C TYR A 234 5.75 19.59 -4.56
N MET A 235 6.12 20.38 -5.56
CA MET A 235 6.84 19.87 -6.74
C MET A 235 8.24 19.36 -6.38
N VAL A 236 8.95 20.05 -5.49
CA VAL A 236 10.27 19.61 -4.99
C VAL A 236 10.14 18.30 -4.22
N VAL A 237 9.17 18.20 -3.31
CA VAL A 237 8.92 16.96 -2.54
C VAL A 237 8.55 15.80 -3.44
N PHE A 238 7.68 16.02 -4.43
CA PHE A 238 7.33 15.03 -5.43
C PHE A 238 8.55 14.54 -6.22
N ALA A 239 9.44 15.47 -6.61
CA ALA A 239 10.68 15.15 -7.31
C ALA A 239 11.63 14.31 -6.44
N ILE A 240 11.75 14.63 -5.15
CA ILE A 240 12.56 13.86 -4.18
C ILE A 240 12.03 12.43 -4.06
N PHE A 241 10.72 12.24 -3.88
CA PHE A 241 10.13 10.91 -3.81
C PHE A 241 10.30 10.12 -5.11
N THR A 242 10.08 10.76 -6.26
CA THR A 242 10.25 10.12 -7.58
C THR A 242 11.70 9.68 -7.80
N PHE A 243 12.66 10.54 -7.45
CA PHE A 243 14.08 10.18 -7.49
C PHE A 243 14.40 9.02 -6.54
N GLY A 244 13.87 9.05 -5.32
CA GLY A 244 14.01 7.96 -4.34
C GLY A 244 13.47 6.63 -4.88
N ILE A 245 12.30 6.62 -5.51
CA ILE A 245 11.71 5.43 -6.14
C ILE A 245 12.66 4.86 -7.19
N ALA A 246 13.14 5.68 -8.11
CA ALA A 246 14.07 5.27 -9.17
C ALA A 246 15.38 4.71 -8.59
N LEU A 247 15.96 5.43 -7.61
CA LEU A 247 17.22 5.05 -6.97
C LEU A 247 17.10 3.69 -6.24
N PHE A 248 16.10 3.54 -5.36
CA PHE A 248 15.96 2.29 -4.57
C PHE A 248 15.55 1.11 -5.43
N THR A 249 14.75 1.29 -6.47
CA THR A 249 14.44 0.23 -7.44
C THR A 249 15.68 -0.18 -8.22
N TRP A 250 16.50 0.78 -8.66
CA TRP A 250 17.76 0.49 -9.35
C TRP A 250 18.78 -0.20 -8.44
N LEU A 251 18.93 0.26 -7.19
CA LEU A 251 19.79 -0.39 -6.19
C LEU A 251 19.32 -1.82 -5.91
N SER A 252 18.03 -2.05 -5.78
CA SER A 252 17.43 -3.38 -5.61
C SER A 252 17.83 -4.31 -6.76
N TYR A 253 17.74 -3.84 -7.99
CA TYR A 253 18.18 -4.59 -9.17
C TYR A 253 19.69 -4.87 -9.16
N LYS A 254 20.51 -3.88 -8.79
CA LYS A 254 21.98 -4.04 -8.71
C LYS A 254 22.39 -5.08 -7.66
N VAL A 255 21.76 -5.05 -6.48
CA VAL A 255 21.99 -6.04 -5.43
C VAL A 255 21.56 -7.44 -5.89
N PHE A 256 20.38 -7.53 -6.54
CA PHE A 256 19.91 -8.78 -7.13
C PHE A 256 20.89 -9.37 -8.15
N CYS A 257 21.47 -8.56 -9.03
CA CYS A 257 22.48 -9.01 -10.01
C CYS A 257 23.79 -9.50 -9.35
N ARG A 258 24.10 -8.96 -8.17
CA ARG A 258 25.32 -9.36 -7.41
C ARG A 258 25.06 -10.51 -6.44
N TRP A 259 23.87 -11.08 -6.41
CA TRP A 259 23.54 -12.20 -5.55
C TRP A 259 24.47 -13.38 -5.83
N GLN A 260 25.41 -13.57 -4.92
CA GLN A 260 26.35 -14.68 -4.99
C GLN A 260 25.83 -15.87 -4.20
N LEU A 261 26.26 -17.07 -4.57
CA LEU A 261 25.93 -18.33 -3.90
C LEU A 261 26.60 -18.49 -2.52
N THR A 262 27.28 -17.47 -2.03
CA THR A 262 28.04 -17.50 -0.76
C THR A 262 27.13 -17.29 0.45
N ASP A 263 27.31 -18.12 1.45
CA ASP A 263 26.54 -18.14 2.71
C ASP A 263 26.90 -17.02 3.71
N ARG A 264 27.40 -15.86 3.28
CA ARG A 264 27.81 -14.78 4.18
C ARG A 264 26.64 -13.93 4.67
N LYS A 265 26.50 -13.98 5.84
CA LYS A 265 26.07 -13.66 7.22
C LYS A 265 24.95 -12.64 7.46
N LEU A 266 24.90 -11.45 6.92
CA LEU A 266 23.94 -10.40 7.31
C LEU A 266 23.45 -9.56 6.14
N VAL A 267 24.27 -9.44 5.12
CA VAL A 267 24.03 -8.57 3.95
C VAL A 267 24.31 -9.36 2.68
N ASN A 268 23.47 -9.20 1.68
CA ASN A 268 23.63 -9.78 0.36
C ASN A 268 24.52 -8.85 -0.51
N LEU A 269 25.82 -8.78 -0.21
CA LEU A 269 26.81 -8.05 -1.01
C LEU A 269 27.69 -9.02 -1.78
#